data_b39679c7aeff3f6204441dcc3ebd65eb
#
_entry.id   b39679c7aeff3f6204441dcc3ebd65eb
#
_cell.length_a   1.000
_cell.length_b   1.000
_cell.length_c   1.000
_cell.angle_alpha   90.00
_cell.angle_beta   90.00
_cell.angle_gamma   90.00
#
_symmetry.space_group_name_H-M   'P 1'
#
loop_
_entity.id
_entity.type
_entity.pdbx_description
1 polymer ?
#
loop_
_entity_poly.entity_id
_entity_poly.type
_entity_poly.pdbx_seq_one_letter_code
_entity_poly.pdbx_strand_id
1 'polypeptide(L)'
;MSPQFLVIAYYTESTSYEVLAGNLKRSLQNFSLPHYIEAINDLGSWEKNTHHKAYFIKEILNSRNQDVLYVDVDAQFKSYPDLIPSLDCDIAYRTQDFKWRADEALSGTLFLKNNDKVKRFVDRWIELNEAVPAERMKPETWEQKNMQRAQREMTDLVYYNLPPEYTFIYDHMKIMYPRTTPVIEHYQESRNVHKRSNSNPNFRVRR
;
A
#
# COMPACT_ATOMS: atom_id res chain seq x y z
N MET A 1 4.86 25.94 -2.60
CA MET A 1 4.90 25.11 -3.82
C MET A 1 3.88 24.01 -3.63
N SER A 2 3.10 23.66 -4.67
CA SER A 2 2.19 22.52 -4.60
C SER A 2 3.02 21.23 -4.47
N PRO A 3 2.56 20.22 -3.70
CA PRO A 3 3.24 18.93 -3.62
C PRO A 3 3.41 18.34 -5.03
N GLN A 4 4.59 17.81 -5.33
CA GLN A 4 4.90 17.21 -6.63
C GLN A 4 4.32 15.81 -6.82
N PHE A 5 3.59 15.28 -5.82
CA PHE A 5 3.00 13.94 -5.84
C PHE A 5 1.53 13.97 -5.40
N LEU A 6 0.79 12.97 -5.83
CA LEU A 6 -0.60 12.71 -5.43
C LEU A 6 -0.65 11.54 -4.46
N VAL A 7 -1.28 11.71 -3.30
CA VAL A 7 -1.56 10.58 -2.41
C VAL A 7 -2.78 9.82 -2.94
N ILE A 8 -2.64 8.51 -3.11
CA ILE A 8 -3.72 7.66 -3.62
C ILE A 8 -4.01 6.50 -2.70
N ALA A 9 -5.27 6.13 -2.59
CA ALA A 9 -5.75 4.96 -1.85
C ALA A 9 -7.06 4.47 -2.46
N TYR A 10 -7.42 3.22 -2.20
CA TYR A 10 -8.76 2.72 -2.49
C TYR A 10 -9.28 1.87 -1.33
N TYR A 11 -10.58 1.64 -1.30
CA TYR A 11 -11.22 0.79 -0.30
C TYR A 11 -12.46 0.11 -0.88
N THR A 12 -12.82 -1.03 -0.29
CA THR A 12 -14.06 -1.73 -0.64
C THR A 12 -15.24 -1.05 0.03
N GLU A 13 -16.20 -0.58 -0.76
CA GLU A 13 -17.40 0.11 -0.28
C GLU A 13 -18.30 -0.82 0.56
N SER A 14 -19.19 -0.22 1.36
CA SER A 14 -20.10 -0.93 2.25
C SER A 14 -19.41 -1.83 3.30
N THR A 15 -18.18 -1.48 3.68
CA THR A 15 -17.37 -2.17 4.68
C THR A 15 -16.87 -1.25 5.79
N SER A 16 -16.21 -1.79 6.82
CA SER A 16 -15.52 -0.99 7.84
C SER A 16 -14.43 -0.07 7.28
N TYR A 17 -13.95 -0.34 6.07
CA TYR A 17 -12.94 0.47 5.40
C TYR A 17 -13.41 1.89 5.04
N GLU A 18 -14.73 2.14 4.96
CA GLU A 18 -15.26 3.51 4.76
C GLU A 18 -14.88 4.47 5.90
N VAL A 19 -14.93 3.97 7.14
CA VAL A 19 -14.52 4.76 8.31
C VAL A 19 -13.03 5.08 8.25
N LEU A 20 -12.22 4.11 7.81
CA LEU A 20 -10.77 4.29 7.67
C LEU A 20 -10.44 5.27 6.54
N ALA A 21 -11.15 5.20 5.41
CA ALA A 21 -11.03 6.16 4.33
C ALA A 21 -11.33 7.59 4.80
N GLY A 22 -12.36 7.76 5.64
CA GLY A 22 -12.67 9.04 6.28
C GLY A 22 -11.55 9.54 7.22
N ASN A 23 -10.91 8.64 7.97
CA ASN A 23 -9.77 8.97 8.84
C ASN A 23 -8.53 9.36 8.02
N LEU A 24 -8.20 8.58 6.99
CA LEU A 24 -7.12 8.88 6.06
C LEU A 24 -7.34 10.27 5.42
N LYS A 25 -8.53 10.51 4.85
CA LYS A 25 -8.88 11.78 4.21
C LYS A 25 -8.68 12.96 5.16
N ARG A 26 -9.16 12.87 6.40
CA ARG A 26 -8.95 13.94 7.40
C ARG A 26 -7.47 14.17 7.67
N SER A 27 -6.67 13.11 7.84
CA SER A 27 -5.24 13.25 8.07
C SER A 27 -4.52 13.93 6.90
N LEU A 28 -4.88 13.62 5.65
CA LEU A 28 -4.33 14.25 4.46
C LEU A 28 -4.70 15.74 4.37
N GLN A 29 -5.95 16.08 4.70
CA GLN A 29 -6.44 17.45 4.72
C GLN A 29 -5.69 18.32 5.75
N ASN A 30 -5.33 17.77 6.91
CA ASN A 30 -4.58 18.49 7.94
C ASN A 30 -3.21 19.00 7.43
N PHE A 31 -2.63 18.33 6.43
CA PHE A 31 -1.35 18.69 5.83
C PHE A 31 -1.50 19.27 4.42
N SER A 32 -2.74 19.56 3.98
CA SER A 32 -3.03 20.08 2.63
C SER A 32 -2.44 19.20 1.51
N LEU A 33 -2.40 17.89 1.71
CA LEU A 33 -1.89 16.94 0.73
C LEU A 33 -2.93 16.67 -0.36
N PRO A 34 -2.58 16.81 -1.66
CA PRO A 34 -3.46 16.42 -2.75
C PRO A 34 -3.69 14.92 -2.69
N HIS A 35 -4.94 14.49 -2.81
CA HIS A 35 -5.28 13.08 -2.66
C HIS A 35 -6.44 12.65 -3.55
N TYR A 36 -6.45 11.36 -3.89
CA TYR A 36 -7.54 10.66 -4.55
C TYR A 36 -7.79 9.33 -3.82
N ILE A 37 -8.96 9.19 -3.22
CA ILE A 37 -9.38 7.99 -2.49
C ILE A 37 -10.61 7.44 -3.18
N GLU A 38 -10.53 6.22 -3.70
CA GLU A 38 -11.58 5.58 -4.48
C GLU A 38 -12.31 4.51 -3.69
N ALA A 39 -13.64 4.49 -3.80
CA ALA A 39 -14.48 3.40 -3.37
C ALA A 39 -14.63 2.40 -4.52
N ILE A 40 -14.34 1.12 -4.27
CA ILE A 40 -14.53 0.05 -5.25
C ILE A 40 -15.54 -0.97 -4.74
N ASN A 41 -16.21 -1.66 -5.67
CA ASN A 41 -17.02 -2.82 -5.33
C ASN A 41 -16.16 -3.98 -4.80
N ASP A 42 -16.74 -4.83 -3.95
CA ASP A 42 -16.09 -6.08 -3.54
C ASP A 42 -15.89 -7.01 -4.75
N LEU A 43 -14.64 -7.37 -5.03
CA LEU A 43 -14.24 -8.26 -6.13
C LEU A 43 -14.43 -9.75 -5.79
N GLY A 44 -15.05 -10.04 -4.64
CA GLY A 44 -15.48 -11.38 -4.23
C GLY A 44 -14.50 -12.16 -3.38
N SER A 45 -13.26 -11.66 -3.17
CA SER A 45 -12.34 -12.20 -2.17
C SER A 45 -11.32 -11.14 -1.74
N TRP A 46 -10.74 -11.33 -0.54
CA TRP A 46 -9.69 -10.46 -0.03
C TRP A 46 -8.48 -10.41 -0.97
N GLU A 47 -8.08 -11.54 -1.54
CA GLU A 47 -6.96 -11.64 -2.47
C GLU A 47 -7.20 -10.82 -3.74
N LYS A 48 -8.40 -10.90 -4.32
CA LYS A 48 -8.76 -10.10 -5.49
C LYS A 48 -8.78 -8.62 -5.17
N ASN A 49 -9.33 -8.25 -4.01
CA ASN A 49 -9.36 -6.87 -3.58
C ASN A 49 -7.94 -6.32 -3.36
N THR A 50 -7.00 -7.12 -2.83
CA THR A 50 -5.60 -6.69 -2.67
C THR A 50 -4.83 -6.65 -3.99
N HIS A 51 -5.08 -7.59 -4.90
CA HIS A 51 -4.47 -7.60 -6.23
C HIS A 51 -4.90 -6.38 -7.08
N HIS A 52 -6.06 -5.82 -6.81
CA HIS A 52 -6.54 -4.59 -7.47
C HIS A 52 -5.59 -3.41 -7.29
N LYS A 53 -4.76 -3.40 -6.25
CA LYS A 53 -3.77 -2.36 -5.98
C LYS A 53 -2.93 -2.00 -7.21
N ALA A 54 -2.39 -2.99 -7.90
CA ALA A 54 -1.55 -2.78 -9.06
C ALA A 54 -2.33 -2.15 -10.24
N TYR A 55 -3.58 -2.58 -10.46
CA TYR A 55 -4.45 -2.01 -11.50
C TYR A 55 -4.83 -0.55 -11.19
N PHE A 56 -5.21 -0.27 -9.95
CA PHE A 56 -5.52 1.08 -9.50
C PHE A 56 -4.33 2.03 -9.68
N ILE A 57 -3.12 1.61 -9.27
CA ILE A 57 -1.89 2.38 -9.47
C ILE A 57 -1.63 2.61 -10.96
N LYS A 58 -1.77 1.58 -11.81
CA LYS A 58 -1.61 1.69 -13.28
C LYS A 58 -2.54 2.73 -13.88
N GLU A 59 -3.81 2.70 -13.49
CA GLU A 59 -4.82 3.64 -13.98
C GLU A 59 -4.45 5.09 -13.63
N ILE A 60 -4.06 5.34 -12.38
CA ILE A 60 -3.67 6.68 -11.93
C ILE A 60 -2.38 7.17 -12.63
N LEU A 61 -1.35 6.32 -12.76
CA LEU A 61 -0.12 6.67 -13.47
C LEU A 61 -0.35 6.99 -14.96
N ASN A 62 -1.35 6.37 -15.59
CA ASN A 62 -1.71 6.62 -16.98
C ASN A 62 -2.61 7.85 -17.16
N SER A 63 -3.50 8.11 -16.20
CA SER A 63 -4.48 9.20 -16.28
C SER A 63 -3.95 10.53 -15.72
N ARG A 64 -2.92 10.49 -14.88
CA ARG A 64 -2.34 11.66 -14.21
C ARG A 64 -0.87 11.82 -14.59
N ASN A 65 -0.46 13.01 -14.95
CA ASN A 65 0.96 13.33 -15.21
C ASN A 65 1.65 13.80 -13.92
N GLN A 66 1.69 12.91 -12.91
CA GLN A 66 2.17 13.21 -11.56
C GLN A 66 2.68 11.96 -10.87
N ASP A 67 3.73 12.09 -10.06
CA ASP A 67 4.20 11.01 -9.19
C ASP A 67 3.12 10.66 -8.17
N VAL A 68 3.09 9.42 -7.70
CA VAL A 68 2.09 8.96 -6.75
C VAL A 68 2.72 8.41 -5.46
N LEU A 69 2.04 8.68 -4.36
CA LEU A 69 2.27 8.02 -3.07
C LEU A 69 1.04 7.18 -2.74
N TYR A 70 1.10 5.89 -3.05
CA TYR A 70 0.05 4.95 -2.64
C TYR A 70 0.16 4.66 -1.15
N VAL A 71 -0.96 4.67 -0.44
CA VAL A 71 -1.06 4.18 0.94
C VAL A 71 -2.28 3.28 1.08
N ASP A 72 -2.17 2.23 1.91
CA ASP A 72 -3.34 1.44 2.29
C ASP A 72 -4.34 2.33 3.05
N VAL A 73 -5.63 2.07 2.88
CA VAL A 73 -6.70 2.94 3.40
C VAL A 73 -6.73 3.05 4.92
N ASP A 74 -6.08 2.11 5.63
CA ASP A 74 -5.91 2.14 7.08
C ASP A 74 -4.74 3.02 7.57
N ALA A 75 -4.08 3.72 6.65
CA ALA A 75 -3.02 4.67 6.97
C ALA A 75 -3.58 5.99 7.53
N GLN A 76 -2.79 6.64 8.35
CA GLN A 76 -3.01 8.03 8.78
C GLN A 76 -1.69 8.79 8.77
N PHE A 77 -1.70 10.00 8.21
CA PHE A 77 -0.55 10.90 8.26
C PHE A 77 -0.49 11.59 9.62
N LYS A 78 0.66 11.52 10.28
CA LYS A 78 0.94 12.15 11.58
C LYS A 78 1.76 13.42 11.43
N SER A 79 2.49 13.55 10.32
CA SER A 79 3.21 14.75 9.92
C SER A 79 3.25 14.85 8.39
N TYR A 80 3.70 15.99 7.87
CA TYR A 80 3.95 16.13 6.44
C TYR A 80 5.09 15.18 6.00
N PRO A 81 4.97 14.47 4.87
CA PRO A 81 5.96 13.48 4.43
C PRO A 81 7.13 14.13 3.66
N ASP A 82 7.96 14.94 4.35
CA ASP A 82 9.01 15.78 3.77
C ASP A 82 10.04 15.01 2.94
N LEU A 83 10.27 13.73 3.21
CA LEU A 83 11.20 12.90 2.45
C LEU A 83 10.71 12.67 1.01
N ILE A 84 9.40 12.47 0.81
CA ILE A 84 8.85 12.05 -0.49
C ILE A 84 9.22 12.99 -1.64
N PRO A 85 9.05 14.33 -1.52
CA PRO A 85 9.43 15.25 -2.61
C PRO A 85 10.94 15.28 -2.92
N SER A 86 11.79 14.80 -2.00
CA SER A 86 13.24 14.82 -2.15
C SER A 86 13.82 13.51 -2.71
N LEU A 87 12.98 12.48 -2.93
CA LEU A 87 13.44 11.20 -3.43
C LEU A 87 13.88 11.28 -4.89
N ASP A 88 15.11 10.87 -5.15
CA ASP A 88 15.63 10.63 -6.50
C ASP A 88 15.69 9.12 -6.77
N CYS A 89 14.52 8.52 -6.93
CA CYS A 89 14.36 7.09 -7.20
C CYS A 89 13.14 6.86 -8.11
N ASP A 90 13.05 5.68 -8.69
CA ASP A 90 11.88 5.27 -9.48
C ASP A 90 10.74 4.78 -8.56
N ILE A 91 11.09 3.96 -7.57
CA ILE A 91 10.15 3.44 -6.56
C ILE A 91 10.74 3.49 -5.16
N ALA A 92 9.88 3.70 -4.15
CA ALA A 92 10.28 3.55 -2.75
C ALA A 92 9.21 2.81 -1.95
N TYR A 93 9.65 1.86 -1.15
CA TYR A 93 8.85 1.16 -0.16
C TYR A 93 9.78 0.63 0.94
N ARG A 94 9.20 0.19 2.08
CA ARG A 94 10.01 -0.38 3.14
C ARG A 94 10.16 -1.88 2.98
N THR A 95 11.38 -2.40 3.20
CA THR A 95 11.64 -3.82 3.49
C THR A 95 11.82 -4.03 4.99
N GLN A 96 11.31 -5.15 5.51
CA GLN A 96 11.44 -5.49 6.94
C GLN A 96 12.85 -5.92 7.29
N ASP A 97 13.32 -5.48 8.48
CA ASP A 97 14.65 -5.83 9.01
C ASP A 97 14.59 -7.02 10.02
N PHE A 98 13.45 -7.70 10.14
CA PHE A 98 13.28 -8.76 11.13
C PHE A 98 14.02 -10.03 10.72
N LYS A 99 14.75 -10.64 11.65
CA LYS A 99 15.52 -11.88 11.44
C LYS A 99 14.70 -13.01 10.80
N TRP A 100 13.40 -13.08 11.08
CA TRP A 100 12.49 -14.12 10.55
C TRP A 100 11.70 -13.70 9.31
N ARG A 101 11.80 -12.44 8.88
CA ARG A 101 11.18 -11.87 7.69
C ARG A 101 12.10 -10.84 7.02
N ALA A 102 13.40 -11.09 7.09
CA ALA A 102 14.37 -10.23 6.41
C ALA A 102 14.00 -10.09 4.94
N ASP A 103 14.13 -8.87 4.42
CA ASP A 103 13.86 -8.51 3.03
C ASP A 103 12.38 -8.64 2.58
N GLU A 104 11.43 -8.81 3.49
CA GLU A 104 10.02 -8.79 3.11
C GLU A 104 9.57 -7.35 2.83
N ALA A 105 9.07 -7.09 1.62
CA ALA A 105 8.48 -5.80 1.24
C ALA A 105 7.22 -5.51 2.03
N LEU A 106 7.00 -4.24 2.37
CA LEU A 106 5.74 -3.73 2.93
C LEU A 106 5.07 -2.86 1.88
N SER A 107 4.00 -3.35 1.26
CA SER A 107 3.27 -2.68 0.17
C SER A 107 2.25 -1.65 0.65
N GLY A 108 2.16 -1.41 1.97
CA GLY A 108 1.19 -0.47 2.54
C GLY A 108 1.54 1.01 2.28
N THR A 109 2.78 1.34 1.97
CA THR A 109 3.23 2.66 1.52
C THR A 109 4.19 2.49 0.35
N LEU A 110 3.83 3.04 -0.82
CA LEU A 110 4.62 2.95 -2.06
C LEU A 110 4.72 4.33 -2.70
N PHE A 111 5.93 4.85 -2.86
CA PHE A 111 6.17 5.95 -3.77
C PHE A 111 6.50 5.40 -5.15
N LEU A 112 5.91 5.98 -6.20
CA LEU A 112 6.09 5.58 -7.59
C LEU A 112 6.23 6.86 -8.44
N LYS A 113 7.39 7.00 -9.07
CA LYS A 113 7.64 8.06 -10.04
C LYS A 113 6.84 7.79 -11.31
N ASN A 114 6.24 8.82 -11.90
CA ASN A 114 5.49 8.63 -13.14
C ASN A 114 6.44 8.64 -14.35
N ASN A 115 7.04 7.50 -14.64
CA ASN A 115 7.90 7.29 -15.81
C ASN A 115 7.67 5.90 -16.43
N ASP A 116 8.24 5.67 -17.62
CA ASP A 116 8.03 4.42 -18.35
C ASP A 116 8.58 3.19 -17.64
N LYS A 117 9.66 3.33 -16.86
CA LYS A 117 10.22 2.20 -16.09
C LYS A 117 9.22 1.74 -15.04
N VAL A 118 8.63 2.68 -14.29
CA VAL A 118 7.63 2.38 -13.26
C VAL A 118 6.36 1.81 -13.87
N LYS A 119 5.93 2.30 -15.03
CA LYS A 119 4.78 1.71 -15.76
C LYS A 119 5.04 0.25 -16.14
N ARG A 120 6.22 -0.07 -16.68
CA ARG A 120 6.61 -1.47 -16.95
C ARG A 120 6.69 -2.32 -15.69
N PHE A 121 7.17 -1.74 -14.59
CA PHE A 121 7.19 -2.43 -13.29
C PHE A 121 5.77 -2.79 -12.82
N VAL A 122 4.83 -1.86 -12.91
CA VAL A 122 3.43 -2.10 -12.53
C VAL A 122 2.79 -3.12 -13.45
N ASP A 123 3.07 -3.09 -14.76
CA ASP A 123 2.60 -4.11 -15.71
C ASP A 123 3.13 -5.49 -15.32
N ARG A 124 4.42 -5.61 -15.00
CA ARG A 124 5.00 -6.88 -14.56
C ARG A 124 4.39 -7.38 -13.24
N TRP A 125 4.11 -6.49 -12.31
CA TRP A 125 3.43 -6.84 -11.06
C TRP A 125 2.02 -7.39 -11.32
N ILE A 126 1.26 -6.78 -12.23
CA ILE A 126 -0.05 -7.28 -12.68
C ILE A 126 0.06 -8.68 -13.27
N GLU A 127 0.99 -8.91 -14.21
CA GLU A 127 1.22 -10.23 -14.82
C GLU A 127 1.49 -11.30 -13.75
N LEU A 128 2.31 -10.99 -12.75
CA LEU A 128 2.61 -11.92 -11.66
C LEU A 128 1.39 -12.19 -10.76
N ASN A 129 0.54 -11.19 -10.56
CA ASN A 129 -0.73 -11.36 -9.83
C ASN A 129 -1.70 -12.26 -10.60
N GLU A 130 -1.78 -12.11 -11.94
CA GLU A 130 -2.66 -12.90 -12.80
C GLU A 130 -2.17 -14.33 -13.04
N ALA A 131 -0.87 -14.58 -12.89
CA ALA A 131 -0.27 -15.90 -13.12
C ALA A 131 -0.77 -16.98 -12.13
N VAL A 132 -1.35 -16.58 -10.97
CA VAL A 132 -1.88 -17.49 -9.97
C VAL A 132 -3.37 -17.21 -9.76
N PRO A 133 -4.26 -18.16 -10.09
CA PRO A 133 -5.69 -18.03 -9.79
C PRO A 133 -5.95 -17.75 -8.31
N ALA A 134 -6.91 -16.89 -8.00
CA ALA A 134 -7.21 -16.43 -6.64
C ALA A 134 -7.43 -17.59 -5.64
N GLU A 135 -8.10 -18.66 -6.09
CA GLU A 135 -8.37 -19.85 -5.31
C GLU A 135 -7.13 -20.73 -5.03
N ARG A 136 -6.01 -20.45 -5.70
CA ARG A 136 -4.72 -21.14 -5.52
C ARG A 136 -3.65 -20.27 -4.87
N MET A 137 -4.04 -19.07 -4.43
CA MET A 137 -3.09 -18.17 -3.80
C MET A 137 -2.58 -18.73 -2.48
N LYS A 138 -1.30 -18.53 -2.27
CA LYS A 138 -0.57 -18.85 -1.04
C LYS A 138 0.17 -17.60 -0.57
N PRO A 139 0.64 -17.56 0.68
CA PRO A 139 1.41 -16.41 1.17
C PRO A 139 2.56 -15.97 0.24
N GLU A 140 3.19 -16.90 -0.47
CA GLU A 140 4.29 -16.64 -1.40
C GLU A 140 3.83 -15.94 -2.70
N THR A 141 2.54 -15.95 -3.00
CA THR A 141 1.93 -15.35 -4.20
C THR A 141 1.01 -14.17 -3.87
N TRP A 142 1.03 -13.68 -2.64
CA TRP A 142 0.31 -12.45 -2.29
C TRP A 142 0.87 -11.24 -3.04
N GLU A 143 0.04 -10.23 -3.23
CA GLU A 143 0.31 -9.05 -4.04
C GLU A 143 1.67 -8.40 -3.70
N GLN A 144 1.98 -8.27 -2.41
CA GLN A 144 3.24 -7.67 -1.93
C GLN A 144 4.47 -8.52 -2.29
N LYS A 145 4.35 -9.86 -2.36
CA LYS A 145 5.42 -10.74 -2.81
C LYS A 145 5.62 -10.64 -4.32
N ASN A 146 4.53 -10.55 -5.06
CA ASN A 146 4.56 -10.34 -6.51
C ASN A 146 5.14 -8.96 -6.86
N MET A 147 4.79 -7.91 -6.11
CA MET A 147 5.40 -6.59 -6.23
C MET A 147 6.93 -6.67 -6.04
N GLN A 148 7.38 -7.29 -4.97
CA GLN A 148 8.80 -7.44 -4.67
C GLN A 148 9.53 -8.28 -5.74
N ARG A 149 8.86 -9.32 -6.26
CA ARG A 149 9.40 -10.12 -7.36
C ARG A 149 9.54 -9.30 -8.63
N ALA A 150 8.52 -8.54 -9.02
CA ALA A 150 8.57 -7.64 -10.17
C ALA A 150 9.75 -6.66 -10.06
N GLN A 151 9.94 -6.06 -8.88
CA GLN A 151 11.07 -5.15 -8.63
C GLN A 151 12.43 -5.84 -8.80
N ARG A 152 12.59 -7.08 -8.30
CA ARG A 152 13.86 -7.84 -8.41
C ARG A 152 14.17 -8.30 -9.84
N GLU A 153 13.14 -8.51 -10.66
CA GLU A 153 13.29 -8.88 -12.08
C GLU A 153 13.70 -7.67 -12.95
N MET A 154 13.51 -6.43 -12.46
CA MET A 154 13.81 -5.20 -13.19
C MET A 154 15.05 -4.51 -12.63
N THR A 155 16.21 -4.82 -13.21
CA THR A 155 17.52 -4.34 -12.73
C THR A 155 17.81 -2.88 -13.06
N ASP A 156 16.98 -2.23 -13.88
CA ASP A 156 17.10 -0.81 -14.27
C ASP A 156 16.28 0.15 -13.40
N LEU A 157 15.53 -0.38 -12.40
CA LEU A 157 14.78 0.43 -11.44
C LEU A 157 15.69 0.92 -10.30
N VAL A 158 15.62 2.22 -10.02
CA VAL A 158 16.22 2.82 -8.84
C VAL A 158 15.26 2.68 -7.67
N TYR A 159 15.61 1.82 -6.70
CA TYR A 159 14.82 1.54 -5.50
C TYR A 159 15.38 2.30 -4.29
N TYR A 160 14.48 2.85 -3.47
CA TYR A 160 14.80 3.44 -2.17
C TYR A 160 14.06 2.72 -1.04
N ASN A 161 14.78 2.28 -0.01
CA ASN A 161 14.18 1.66 1.17
C ASN A 161 13.68 2.73 2.14
N LEU A 162 12.36 2.89 2.24
CA LEU A 162 11.76 3.88 3.13
C LEU A 162 12.12 3.62 4.60
N PRO A 163 12.43 4.65 5.37
CA PRO A 163 12.66 4.50 6.80
C PRO A 163 11.37 4.11 7.54
N PRO A 164 11.48 3.54 8.76
CA PRO A 164 10.35 2.93 9.47
C PRO A 164 9.18 3.90 9.75
N GLU A 165 9.43 5.20 9.90
CA GLU A 165 8.41 6.22 10.13
C GLU A 165 7.43 6.41 8.97
N TYR A 166 7.79 5.98 7.74
CA TYR A 166 6.94 6.08 6.53
C TYR A 166 6.04 4.87 6.30
N THR A 167 6.26 3.79 7.03
CA THR A 167 5.40 2.59 6.99
C THR A 167 5.28 2.04 8.41
N PHE A 168 4.83 2.88 9.33
CA PHE A 168 4.81 2.55 10.76
C PHE A 168 3.58 1.73 11.11
N ILE A 169 3.75 0.42 11.31
CA ILE A 169 2.68 -0.48 11.74
C ILE A 169 2.48 -0.33 13.25
N TYR A 170 1.34 0.24 13.66
CA TYR A 170 1.03 0.70 15.01
C TYR A 170 1.39 -0.30 16.12
N ASP A 171 0.95 -1.54 16.03
CA ASP A 171 1.13 -2.54 17.09
C ASP A 171 2.53 -3.17 17.10
N HIS A 172 3.12 -3.36 15.93
CA HIS A 172 4.40 -4.06 15.75
C HIS A 172 5.59 -3.13 15.93
N MET A 173 5.56 -2.01 15.21
CA MET A 173 6.74 -1.14 15.12
C MET A 173 6.91 -0.29 16.37
N LYS A 174 5.83 -0.03 17.14
CA LYS A 174 5.92 0.65 18.41
C LYS A 174 6.80 -0.11 19.43
N ILE A 175 6.81 -1.43 19.37
CA ILE A 175 7.66 -2.28 20.22
C ILE A 175 9.09 -2.28 19.70
N MET A 176 9.28 -2.34 18.39
CA MET A 176 10.60 -2.49 17.76
C MET A 176 11.34 -1.16 17.60
N TYR A 177 10.59 -0.10 17.39
CA TYR A 177 11.11 1.27 17.20
C TYR A 177 10.46 2.24 18.18
N PRO A 178 10.63 2.05 19.52
CA PRO A 178 9.88 2.80 20.53
C PRO A 178 10.18 4.31 20.55
N ARG A 179 11.25 4.74 19.90
CA ARG A 179 11.66 6.15 19.80
C ARG A 179 11.31 6.77 18.44
N THR A 180 10.75 6.01 17.52
CA THR A 180 10.37 6.51 16.18
C THR A 180 9.02 7.21 16.26
N THR A 181 8.98 8.46 15.80
CA THR A 181 7.74 9.20 15.60
C THR A 181 7.23 8.90 14.19
N PRO A 182 6.04 8.30 14.02
CA PRO A 182 5.54 7.97 12.70
C PRO A 182 5.22 9.22 11.88
N VAL A 183 5.54 9.18 10.59
CA VAL A 183 5.06 10.10 9.56
C VAL A 183 3.77 9.55 8.95
N ILE A 184 3.77 8.26 8.58
CA ILE A 184 2.61 7.51 8.08
C ILE A 184 2.43 6.27 8.95
N GLU A 185 1.30 6.20 9.67
CA GLU A 185 0.97 5.11 10.60
C GLU A 185 -0.13 4.23 10.03
N HIS A 186 0.06 2.90 10.05
CA HIS A 186 -0.86 1.88 9.55
C HIS A 186 -1.50 1.10 10.71
N TYR A 187 -2.83 0.96 10.69
CA TYR A 187 -3.61 0.34 11.79
C TYR A 187 -3.96 -1.14 11.56
N GLN A 188 -3.60 -1.70 10.39
CA GLN A 188 -3.74 -3.13 10.06
C GLN A 188 -5.14 -3.72 10.27
N GLU A 189 -6.19 -3.05 9.75
CA GLU A 189 -7.58 -3.49 9.93
C GLU A 189 -7.84 -4.89 9.36
N SER A 190 -7.12 -5.31 8.32
CA SER A 190 -7.18 -6.67 7.78
C SER A 190 -6.97 -7.76 8.85
N ARG A 191 -6.11 -7.52 9.84
CA ARG A 191 -5.90 -8.45 10.96
C ARG A 191 -7.12 -8.54 11.88
N ASN A 192 -7.84 -7.44 12.07
CA ASN A 192 -9.05 -7.41 12.88
C ASN A 192 -10.21 -8.15 12.19
N VAL A 193 -10.32 -8.00 10.88
CA VAL A 193 -11.30 -8.73 10.06
C VAL A 193 -11.05 -10.23 10.14
N HIS A 194 -9.82 -10.70 9.98
CA HIS A 194 -9.47 -12.12 10.10
C HIS A 194 -9.67 -12.67 11.50
N LYS A 195 -9.37 -11.92 12.57
CA LYS A 195 -9.64 -12.34 13.95
C LYS A 195 -11.15 -12.49 14.20
N ARG A 196 -11.97 -11.57 13.70
CA ARG A 196 -13.43 -11.62 13.83
C ARG A 196 -14.04 -12.80 13.06
N SER A 197 -13.54 -13.13 11.87
CA SER A 197 -13.99 -14.27 11.08
C SER A 197 -13.66 -15.62 11.77
N ASN A 198 -12.48 -15.73 12.40
CA ASN A 198 -12.05 -16.94 13.11
C ASN A 198 -12.73 -17.11 14.48
N SER A 199 -13.14 -16.02 15.14
CA SER A 199 -13.81 -16.06 16.44
C SER A 199 -15.33 -16.22 16.34
N ASN A 200 -15.92 -16.04 15.17
CA ASN A 200 -17.35 -16.19 14.92
C ASN A 200 -17.59 -16.97 13.62
N PRO A 201 -17.81 -18.31 13.70
CA PRO A 201 -18.09 -19.16 12.52
C PRO A 201 -19.36 -18.74 11.75
N ASN A 202 -20.23 -17.91 12.37
CA ASN A 202 -21.41 -17.34 11.71
C ASN A 202 -21.16 -15.94 11.14
N PHE A 203 -19.96 -15.40 11.30
CA PHE A 203 -19.57 -14.14 10.67
C PHE A 203 -19.29 -14.40 9.19
N ARG A 204 -20.35 -14.50 8.41
CA ARG A 204 -20.25 -14.38 6.96
C ARG A 204 -19.98 -12.90 6.68
N VAL A 205 -18.80 -12.58 6.20
CA VAL A 205 -18.63 -11.37 5.38
C VAL A 205 -19.74 -11.46 4.36
N ARG A 206 -20.73 -10.55 4.42
CA ARG A 206 -21.80 -10.52 3.40
C ARG A 206 -21.09 -10.47 2.05
N ARG A 207 -21.27 -11.56 1.34
CA ARG A 207 -20.81 -11.73 -0.04
C ARG A 207 -21.57 -10.77 -0.93
#